data_fafb378af142d0d999f4a1557f0dd8a2
#
_entry.id   fafb378af142d0d999f4a1557f0dd8a2
#
_cell.length_a   1.000
_cell.length_b   1.000
_cell.length_c   1.000
_cell.angle_alpha   90.00
_cell.angle_beta   90.00
_cell.angle_gamma   90.00
#
_symmetry.space_group_name_H-M   'P 1'
#
loop_
_entity.id
_entity.type
_entity.pdbx_description
1 polymer ?
#
loop_
_entity_poly.entity_id
_entity_poly.type
_entity_poly.pdbx_seq_one_letter_code
_entity_poly.pdbx_strand_id
1 'polypeptide(L)'
;MTFDLIAHRDIMLTVAFTLPRMMAALSVSPFFAQQFITGIARQVVIISLTTLAIPMVHVSGIPQDPDMLFLIGVLTKEIAIGMLLGFVTGMAFWIAEGTGFFIDNQRGSSMAEMFDPMSGESTSPFGLLFARIIGVFFFVGGGFMAFLTIMYDSYVHWPVFSWFPKMEPAFPIVFLHVLDKMMGLIVTFAAPLVIAMFIAEFGMGLMNRFSPQLNVFFLAMPVKSGIAAVLIIFYLVFLVGFLRNEFPTPGQIRVFYNKIFE
;
A
#
# COMPACT_ATOMS: atom_id res chain seq x y z
N MET A 1 -3.95 -39.89 26.27
CA MET A 1 -4.95 -39.63 25.24
C MET A 1 -5.61 -38.27 25.35
N THR A 2 -5.94 -37.75 26.55
CA THR A 2 -6.50 -36.38 26.73
C THR A 2 -5.46 -35.27 26.51
N PHE A 3 -4.21 -35.48 26.88
CA PHE A 3 -3.11 -34.51 26.65
C PHE A 3 -2.85 -34.23 25.17
N ASP A 4 -2.95 -35.24 24.31
CA ASP A 4 -2.75 -35.08 22.86
C ASP A 4 -3.87 -34.26 22.21
N LEU A 5 -5.10 -34.42 22.64
CA LEU A 5 -6.25 -33.68 22.08
C LEU A 5 -6.20 -32.19 22.44
N ILE A 6 -5.78 -31.84 23.66
CA ILE A 6 -5.63 -30.44 24.09
C ILE A 6 -4.49 -29.77 23.31
N ALA A 7 -3.34 -30.43 23.18
CA ALA A 7 -2.22 -29.91 22.41
C ALA A 7 -2.58 -29.66 20.93
N HIS A 8 -3.34 -30.57 20.32
CA HIS A 8 -3.81 -30.38 18.93
C HIS A 8 -4.81 -29.23 18.80
N ARG A 9 -5.74 -29.08 19.75
CA ARG A 9 -6.68 -27.96 19.80
C ARG A 9 -5.94 -26.63 19.88
N ASP A 10 -4.97 -26.54 20.78
CA ASP A 10 -4.22 -25.29 21.02
C ASP A 10 -3.38 -24.88 19.80
N ILE A 11 -2.76 -25.84 19.13
CA ILE A 11 -2.05 -25.58 17.87
C ILE A 11 -3.03 -25.11 16.79
N MET A 12 -4.17 -25.78 16.63
CA MET A 12 -5.18 -25.38 15.63
C MET A 12 -5.72 -23.97 15.88
N LEU A 13 -6.03 -23.63 17.14
CA LEU A 13 -6.48 -22.28 17.50
C LEU A 13 -5.37 -21.25 17.24
N THR A 14 -4.14 -21.53 17.62
CA THR A 14 -3.01 -20.64 17.36
C THR A 14 -2.88 -20.34 15.86
N VAL A 15 -2.89 -21.36 15.01
CA VAL A 15 -2.82 -21.18 13.55
C VAL A 15 -4.00 -20.40 13.02
N ALA A 16 -5.22 -20.75 13.43
CA ALA A 16 -6.45 -20.12 12.95
C ALA A 16 -6.53 -18.62 13.28
N PHE A 17 -6.01 -18.20 14.44
CA PHE A 17 -6.06 -16.82 14.89
C PHE A 17 -4.81 -15.99 14.54
N THR A 18 -3.68 -16.63 14.20
CA THR A 18 -2.48 -15.93 13.72
C THR A 18 -2.61 -15.58 12.24
N LEU A 19 -3.23 -16.42 11.43
CA LEU A 19 -3.33 -16.29 9.98
C LEU A 19 -4.08 -15.04 9.52
N PRO A 20 -5.20 -14.60 10.14
CA PRO A 20 -5.98 -13.46 9.67
C PRO A 20 -5.20 -12.15 9.62
N ARG A 21 -4.32 -11.84 10.59
CA ARG A 21 -3.50 -10.63 10.60
C ARG A 21 -2.55 -10.59 9.42
N MET A 22 -1.80 -11.67 9.19
CA MET A 22 -0.85 -11.75 8.07
C MET A 22 -1.58 -11.72 6.72
N MET A 23 -2.69 -12.45 6.61
CA MET A 23 -3.51 -12.49 5.40
C MET A 23 -4.10 -11.12 5.07
N ALA A 24 -4.64 -10.40 6.06
CA ALA A 24 -5.18 -9.07 5.88
C ALA A 24 -4.09 -8.06 5.48
N ALA A 25 -2.93 -8.08 6.15
CA ALA A 25 -1.81 -7.20 5.82
C ALA A 25 -1.31 -7.40 4.38
N LEU A 26 -1.08 -8.65 3.97
CA LEU A 26 -0.63 -8.97 2.62
C LEU A 26 -1.71 -8.74 1.55
N SER A 27 -2.99 -8.78 1.93
CA SER A 27 -4.10 -8.50 1.00
C SER A 27 -4.23 -7.02 0.68
N VAL A 28 -3.98 -6.16 1.65
CA VAL A 28 -3.99 -4.69 1.47
C VAL A 28 -2.70 -4.21 0.81
N SER A 29 -1.58 -4.89 1.05
CA SER A 29 -0.27 -4.45 0.55
C SER A 29 -0.16 -4.58 -0.96
N PRO A 30 0.17 -3.50 -1.71
CA PRO A 30 0.22 -3.51 -3.17
C PRO A 30 1.31 -4.44 -3.74
N PHE A 31 2.40 -4.65 -3.00
CA PHE A 31 3.50 -5.51 -3.44
C PHE A 31 3.15 -7.02 -3.45
N PHE A 32 2.05 -7.41 -2.82
CA PHE A 32 1.48 -8.75 -2.88
C PHE A 32 0.15 -8.80 -3.65
N ALA A 33 -0.13 -7.79 -4.46
CA ALA A 33 -1.33 -7.75 -5.30
C ALA A 33 -1.34 -8.94 -6.27
N GLN A 34 -2.53 -9.38 -6.68
CA GLN A 34 -2.73 -10.54 -7.54
C GLN A 34 -2.02 -10.45 -8.90
N GLN A 35 -1.67 -9.24 -9.33
CA GLN A 35 -0.89 -9.01 -10.55
C GLN A 35 0.57 -9.48 -10.46
N PHE A 36 1.13 -9.64 -9.24
CA PHE A 36 2.52 -10.08 -9.05
C PHE A 36 2.61 -11.55 -8.65
N ILE A 37 1.74 -12.00 -7.74
CA ILE A 37 1.72 -13.38 -7.25
C ILE A 37 0.27 -13.87 -7.24
N THR A 38 -0.03 -14.85 -8.08
CA THR A 38 -1.41 -15.32 -8.30
C THR A 38 -1.69 -16.67 -7.63
N GLY A 39 -2.96 -16.90 -7.31
CA GLY A 39 -3.51 -18.19 -6.97
C GLY A 39 -2.86 -18.87 -5.76
N ILE A 40 -2.51 -20.13 -5.94
CA ILE A 40 -1.99 -21.03 -4.90
C ILE A 40 -0.65 -20.53 -4.35
N ALA A 41 0.23 -19.99 -5.21
CA ALA A 41 1.54 -19.50 -4.78
C ALA A 41 1.42 -18.41 -3.70
N ARG A 42 0.47 -17.48 -3.85
CA ARG A 42 0.20 -16.44 -2.85
C ARG A 42 -0.22 -17.04 -1.51
N GLN A 43 -1.13 -18.00 -1.52
CA GLN A 43 -1.61 -18.66 -0.29
C GLN A 43 -0.48 -19.44 0.41
N VAL A 44 0.37 -20.13 -0.34
CA VAL A 44 1.53 -20.86 0.21
C VAL A 44 2.49 -19.90 0.91
N VAL A 45 2.78 -18.73 0.30
CA VAL A 45 3.64 -17.71 0.92
C VAL A 45 3.01 -17.17 2.20
N ILE A 46 1.72 -16.83 2.19
CA ILE A 46 1.02 -16.33 3.38
C ILE A 46 1.09 -17.35 4.52
N ILE A 47 0.78 -18.62 4.24
CA ILE A 47 0.82 -19.69 5.24
C ILE A 47 2.24 -19.89 5.76
N SER A 48 3.24 -19.91 4.88
CA SER A 48 4.64 -20.08 5.26
C SER A 48 5.12 -18.95 6.19
N LEU A 49 4.81 -17.69 5.87
CA LEU A 49 5.16 -16.55 6.71
C LEU A 49 4.41 -16.57 8.05
N THR A 50 3.14 -16.99 8.05
CA THR A 50 2.35 -17.12 9.27
C THR A 50 2.92 -18.20 10.19
N THR A 51 3.43 -19.28 9.63
CA THR A 51 4.01 -20.38 10.41
C THR A 51 5.19 -19.93 11.27
N LEU A 52 5.96 -18.94 10.78
CA LEU A 52 7.06 -18.35 11.57
C LEU A 52 6.58 -17.51 12.76
N ALA A 53 5.34 -17.01 12.75
CA ALA A 53 4.75 -16.24 13.84
C ALA A 53 4.12 -17.15 14.93
N ILE A 54 3.81 -18.41 14.63
CA ILE A 54 3.16 -19.35 15.56
C ILE A 54 3.87 -19.45 16.92
N PRO A 55 5.20 -19.59 17.00
CA PRO A 55 5.89 -19.68 18.28
C PRO A 55 5.69 -18.45 19.16
N MET A 56 5.60 -17.26 18.57
CA MET A 56 5.40 -15.99 19.28
C MET A 56 4.00 -15.92 19.91
N VAL A 57 3.00 -16.43 19.20
CA VAL A 57 1.60 -16.42 19.66
C VAL A 57 1.34 -17.49 20.74
N HIS A 58 1.99 -18.64 20.61
CA HIS A 58 1.82 -19.75 21.56
C HIS A 58 2.27 -19.36 22.98
N VAL A 59 3.31 -18.53 23.10
CA VAL A 59 3.80 -18.02 24.40
C VAL A 59 2.80 -17.06 25.06
N SER A 60 1.92 -16.42 24.30
CA SER A 60 0.96 -15.42 24.80
C SER A 60 -0.23 -15.98 25.61
N GLY A 61 -0.36 -17.32 25.69
CA GLY A 61 -1.41 -18.00 26.45
C GLY A 61 -2.76 -18.05 25.70
N ILE A 62 -3.29 -19.25 25.57
CA ILE A 62 -4.60 -19.51 24.94
C ILE A 62 -5.66 -19.60 26.05
N PRO A 63 -6.80 -18.91 25.95
CA PRO A 63 -7.90 -19.03 26.90
C PRO A 63 -8.41 -20.47 26.94
N GLN A 64 -8.68 -20.99 28.16
CA GLN A 64 -9.09 -22.39 28.36
C GLN A 64 -10.47 -22.66 27.72
N ASP A 65 -11.41 -21.72 27.82
CA ASP A 65 -12.76 -21.80 27.25
C ASP A 65 -13.17 -20.43 26.65
N PRO A 66 -12.74 -20.13 25.41
CA PRO A 66 -13.11 -18.87 24.78
C PRO A 66 -14.59 -18.91 24.33
N ASP A 67 -15.35 -17.90 24.72
CA ASP A 67 -16.70 -17.70 24.23
C ASP A 67 -16.70 -17.39 22.73
N MET A 68 -17.74 -17.78 21.99
CA MET A 68 -17.85 -17.54 20.56
C MET A 68 -17.79 -16.06 20.22
N LEU A 69 -18.37 -15.19 21.05
CA LEU A 69 -18.31 -13.74 20.89
C LEU A 69 -16.88 -13.21 21.02
N PHE A 70 -16.09 -13.76 21.95
CA PHE A 70 -14.68 -13.46 22.13
C PHE A 70 -13.87 -13.83 20.88
N LEU A 71 -14.10 -15.03 20.32
CA LEU A 71 -13.40 -15.49 19.12
C LEU A 71 -13.68 -14.58 17.90
N ILE A 72 -14.92 -14.17 17.70
CA ILE A 72 -15.30 -13.23 16.63
C ILE A 72 -14.63 -11.87 16.85
N GLY A 73 -14.61 -11.38 18.09
CA GLY A 73 -13.92 -10.13 18.44
C GLY A 73 -12.43 -10.18 18.15
N VAL A 74 -11.75 -11.27 18.51
CA VAL A 74 -10.34 -11.48 18.22
C VAL A 74 -10.07 -11.53 16.72
N LEU A 75 -10.87 -12.27 15.94
CA LEU A 75 -10.73 -12.32 14.47
C LEU A 75 -10.87 -10.94 13.85
N THR A 76 -11.90 -10.19 14.24
CA THR A 76 -12.13 -8.83 13.73
C THR A 76 -10.97 -7.91 14.06
N LYS A 77 -10.45 -7.98 15.28
CA LYS A 77 -9.26 -7.24 15.72
C LYS A 77 -8.03 -7.61 14.90
N GLU A 78 -7.76 -8.89 14.69
CA GLU A 78 -6.62 -9.37 13.92
C GLU A 78 -6.65 -8.87 12.46
N ILE A 79 -7.84 -8.92 11.84
CA ILE A 79 -8.04 -8.40 10.49
C ILE A 79 -7.81 -6.88 10.47
N ALA A 80 -8.36 -6.14 11.44
CA ALA A 80 -8.21 -4.69 11.50
C ALA A 80 -6.74 -4.26 11.68
N ILE A 81 -6.00 -4.92 12.59
CA ILE A 81 -4.57 -4.68 12.78
C ILE A 81 -3.79 -5.01 11.51
N GLY A 82 -4.08 -6.16 10.88
CA GLY A 82 -3.43 -6.57 9.65
C GLY A 82 -3.65 -5.56 8.51
N MET A 83 -4.88 -5.09 8.31
CA MET A 83 -5.19 -4.07 7.31
C MET A 83 -4.45 -2.76 7.57
N LEU A 84 -4.41 -2.31 8.81
CA LEU A 84 -3.71 -1.08 9.19
C LEU A 84 -2.20 -1.18 8.92
N LEU A 85 -1.56 -2.29 9.31
CA LEU A 85 -0.14 -2.51 9.08
C LEU A 85 0.18 -2.66 7.59
N GLY A 86 -0.65 -3.38 6.85
CA GLY A 86 -0.54 -3.52 5.40
C GLY A 86 -0.66 -2.17 4.68
N PHE A 87 -1.58 -1.33 5.12
CA PHE A 87 -1.76 0.01 4.58
C PHE A 87 -0.53 0.89 4.83
N VAL A 88 -0.07 1.01 6.08
CA VAL A 88 1.08 1.86 6.42
C VAL A 88 2.35 1.42 5.69
N THR A 89 2.59 0.11 5.60
CA THR A 89 3.77 -0.43 4.90
C THR A 89 3.65 -0.34 3.38
N GLY A 90 2.43 -0.36 2.85
CA GLY A 90 2.12 -0.17 1.42
C GLY A 90 2.13 1.28 0.95
N MET A 91 2.23 2.27 1.86
CA MET A 91 2.07 3.69 1.56
C MET A 91 2.96 4.20 0.43
N ALA A 92 4.23 3.77 0.37
CA ALA A 92 5.16 4.17 -0.70
C ALA A 92 4.69 3.73 -2.09
N PHE A 93 4.04 2.56 -2.17
CA PHE A 93 3.44 2.08 -3.43
C PHE A 93 2.23 2.92 -3.84
N TRP A 94 1.35 3.23 -2.88
CA TRP A 94 0.18 4.08 -3.14
C TRP A 94 0.59 5.49 -3.58
N ILE A 95 1.67 6.05 -3.01
CA ILE A 95 2.21 7.33 -3.43
C ILE A 95 2.74 7.26 -4.85
N ALA A 96 3.49 6.22 -5.19
CA ALA A 96 4.07 6.05 -6.52
C ALA A 96 2.97 5.87 -7.59
N GLU A 97 2.04 4.96 -7.34
CA GLU A 97 0.91 4.67 -8.24
C GLU A 97 0.01 5.91 -8.41
N GLY A 98 -0.36 6.56 -7.30
CA GLY A 98 -1.17 7.78 -7.30
C GLY A 98 -0.49 8.95 -8.02
N THR A 99 0.84 9.09 -7.90
CA THR A 99 1.62 10.08 -8.65
C THR A 99 1.50 9.84 -10.15
N GLY A 100 1.69 8.60 -10.59
CA GLY A 100 1.56 8.24 -12.00
C GLY A 100 0.14 8.44 -12.51
N PHE A 101 -0.86 8.04 -11.73
CA PHE A 101 -2.27 8.25 -12.06
C PHE A 101 -2.61 9.75 -12.21
N PHE A 102 -2.09 10.60 -11.33
CA PHE A 102 -2.30 12.05 -11.41
C PHE A 102 -1.69 12.66 -12.69
N ILE A 103 -0.48 12.20 -13.08
CA ILE A 103 0.19 12.59 -14.31
C ILE A 103 -0.62 12.12 -15.53
N ASP A 104 -1.10 10.88 -15.52
CA ASP A 104 -1.89 10.31 -16.60
C ASP A 104 -3.22 11.02 -16.81
N ASN A 105 -3.90 11.40 -15.73
CA ASN A 105 -5.10 12.22 -15.82
C ASN A 105 -4.83 13.58 -16.49
N GLN A 106 -3.74 14.25 -16.12
CA GLN A 106 -3.41 15.56 -16.68
C GLN A 106 -3.06 15.49 -18.17
N ARG A 107 -2.45 14.40 -18.66
CA ARG A 107 -2.20 14.23 -20.10
C ARG A 107 -3.44 13.85 -20.91
N GLY A 108 -4.56 13.49 -20.24
CA GLY A 108 -5.83 13.19 -20.87
C GLY A 108 -6.06 11.68 -21.13
N SER A 109 -5.43 10.77 -20.38
CA SER A 109 -5.66 9.32 -20.54
C SER A 109 -7.10 8.93 -20.24
N SER A 110 -7.79 9.62 -19.34
CA SER A 110 -9.21 9.43 -19.04
C SER A 110 -10.13 9.67 -20.25
N MET A 111 -9.68 10.45 -21.25
CA MET A 111 -10.41 10.62 -22.51
C MET A 111 -10.31 9.37 -23.39
N ALA A 112 -9.21 8.62 -23.33
CA ALA A 112 -9.08 7.37 -24.08
C ALA A 112 -10.10 6.32 -23.59
N GLU A 113 -10.39 6.31 -22.30
CA GLU A 113 -11.41 5.44 -21.69
C GLU A 113 -12.83 5.78 -22.16
N MET A 114 -13.12 7.06 -22.42
CA MET A 114 -14.41 7.48 -23.03
C MET A 114 -14.58 6.95 -24.46
N PHE A 115 -13.47 6.75 -25.21
CA PHE A 115 -13.52 6.25 -26.58
C PHE A 115 -13.53 4.71 -26.65
N ASP A 116 -13.05 4.01 -25.62
CA ASP A 116 -13.09 2.54 -25.56
C ASP A 116 -13.59 2.05 -24.19
N PRO A 117 -14.91 2.15 -23.94
CA PRO A 117 -15.51 1.65 -22.69
C PRO A 117 -15.49 0.12 -22.57
N MET A 118 -15.17 -0.60 -23.65
CA MET A 118 -15.12 -2.07 -23.66
C MET A 118 -13.84 -2.64 -23.03
N SER A 119 -12.78 -1.86 -22.97
CA SER A 119 -11.51 -2.28 -22.32
C SER A 119 -11.60 -2.35 -20.79
N GLY A 120 -12.62 -1.72 -20.16
CA GLY A 120 -13.08 -1.96 -18.79
C GLY A 120 -12.09 -1.65 -17.66
N GLU A 121 -10.84 -1.40 -17.94
CA GLU A 121 -9.81 -1.07 -16.95
C GLU A 121 -9.29 0.35 -17.20
N SER A 122 -9.51 1.22 -16.22
CA SER A 122 -8.80 2.51 -16.19
C SER A 122 -7.32 2.25 -15.95
N THR A 123 -6.57 2.07 -17.03
CA THR A 123 -5.14 1.80 -16.95
C THR A 123 -4.37 3.10 -16.88
N SER A 124 -3.68 3.32 -15.76
CA SER A 124 -2.67 4.38 -15.67
C SER A 124 -1.30 3.79 -16.02
N PRO A 125 -0.78 4.00 -17.25
CA PRO A 125 0.52 3.46 -17.64
C PRO A 125 1.66 3.95 -16.76
N PHE A 126 1.66 5.23 -16.38
CA PHE A 126 2.69 5.77 -15.48
C PHE A 126 2.48 5.31 -14.04
N GLY A 127 1.24 5.17 -13.59
CA GLY A 127 0.95 4.58 -12.28
C GLY A 127 1.49 3.16 -12.17
N LEU A 128 1.20 2.33 -13.17
CA LEU A 128 1.68 0.96 -13.23
C LEU A 128 3.22 0.87 -13.34
N LEU A 129 3.83 1.76 -14.15
CA LEU A 129 5.29 1.85 -14.27
C LEU A 129 5.93 2.18 -12.92
N PHE A 130 5.44 3.20 -12.23
CA PHE A 130 5.98 3.63 -10.95
C PHE A 130 5.79 2.56 -9.86
N ALA A 131 4.62 1.93 -9.79
CA ALA A 131 4.37 0.83 -8.87
C ALA A 131 5.34 -0.35 -9.09
N ARG A 132 5.64 -0.70 -10.34
CA ARG A 132 6.61 -1.76 -10.66
C ARG A 132 8.04 -1.37 -10.27
N ILE A 133 8.45 -0.15 -10.56
CA ILE A 133 9.79 0.35 -10.20
C ILE A 133 9.96 0.32 -8.69
N ILE A 134 9.00 0.88 -7.94
CA ILE A 134 9.02 0.86 -6.48
C ILE A 134 8.99 -0.56 -5.94
N GLY A 135 8.25 -1.48 -6.58
CA GLY A 135 8.26 -2.90 -6.23
C GLY A 135 9.67 -3.50 -6.25
N VAL A 136 10.43 -3.24 -7.31
CA VAL A 136 11.84 -3.71 -7.40
C VAL A 136 12.68 -3.12 -6.27
N PHE A 137 12.59 -1.81 -6.04
CA PHE A 137 13.37 -1.14 -4.97
C PHE A 137 12.96 -1.59 -3.58
N PHE A 138 11.70 -1.91 -3.36
CA PHE A 138 11.20 -2.46 -2.10
C PHE A 138 11.87 -3.80 -1.77
N PHE A 139 11.88 -4.72 -2.73
CA PHE A 139 12.50 -6.04 -2.52
C PHE A 139 14.03 -5.95 -2.42
N VAL A 140 14.69 -5.22 -3.32
CA VAL A 140 16.16 -5.08 -3.33
C VAL A 140 16.66 -4.22 -2.19
N GLY A 141 15.91 -3.19 -1.81
CA GLY A 141 16.27 -2.24 -0.74
C GLY A 141 15.99 -2.74 0.68
N GLY A 142 15.51 -3.97 0.85
CA GLY A 142 15.21 -4.54 2.17
C GLY A 142 13.85 -4.12 2.76
N GLY A 143 13.00 -3.44 2.00
CA GLY A 143 11.66 -3.04 2.44
C GLY A 143 10.79 -4.23 2.83
N PHE A 144 10.94 -5.36 2.13
CA PHE A 144 10.23 -6.58 2.50
C PHE A 144 10.66 -7.13 3.87
N MET A 145 11.96 -7.07 4.19
CA MET A 145 12.46 -7.46 5.51
C MET A 145 11.95 -6.52 6.60
N ALA A 146 11.90 -5.21 6.31
CA ALA A 146 11.30 -4.24 7.23
C ALA A 146 9.82 -4.54 7.47
N PHE A 147 9.05 -4.85 6.42
CA PHE A 147 7.65 -5.29 6.54
C PHE A 147 7.51 -6.53 7.44
N LEU A 148 8.32 -7.57 7.21
CA LEU A 148 8.27 -8.78 8.04
C LEU A 148 8.61 -8.49 9.51
N THR A 149 9.62 -7.66 9.76
CA THR A 149 9.98 -7.24 11.12
C THR A 149 8.78 -6.58 11.81
N ILE A 150 8.11 -5.65 11.13
CA ILE A 150 6.91 -4.98 11.65
C ILE A 150 5.80 -5.98 11.96
N MET A 151 5.56 -6.90 11.05
CA MET A 151 4.52 -7.91 11.21
C MET A 151 4.79 -8.80 12.42
N TYR A 152 6.02 -9.28 12.57
CA TYR A 152 6.38 -10.16 13.71
C TYR A 152 6.42 -9.38 15.02
N ASP A 153 6.98 -8.17 15.06
CA ASP A 153 6.95 -7.31 16.25
C ASP A 153 5.52 -7.01 16.69
N SER A 154 4.58 -6.91 15.75
CA SER A 154 3.17 -6.68 16.07
C SER A 154 2.53 -7.80 16.88
N TYR A 155 2.96 -9.06 16.73
CA TYR A 155 2.46 -10.17 17.53
C TYR A 155 3.00 -10.14 18.96
N VAL A 156 4.17 -9.55 19.17
CA VAL A 156 4.76 -9.38 20.50
C VAL A 156 4.08 -8.23 21.27
N HIS A 157 3.89 -7.08 20.62
CA HIS A 157 3.26 -5.90 21.23
C HIS A 157 1.75 -6.05 21.39
N TRP A 158 1.10 -6.78 20.46
CA TRP A 158 -0.33 -7.05 20.47
C TRP A 158 -0.61 -8.54 20.42
N PRO A 159 -0.61 -9.19 21.57
CA PRO A 159 -0.89 -10.62 21.65
C PRO A 159 -2.27 -10.93 21.06
N VAL A 160 -2.34 -12.03 20.32
CA VAL A 160 -3.55 -12.42 19.57
C VAL A 160 -4.76 -12.54 20.48
N PHE A 161 -4.60 -13.18 21.63
CA PHE A 161 -5.69 -13.46 22.56
C PHE A 161 -5.96 -12.36 23.59
N SER A 162 -5.28 -11.22 23.51
CA SER A 162 -5.64 -10.04 24.30
C SER A 162 -6.78 -9.28 23.65
N TRP A 163 -7.67 -8.70 24.46
CA TRP A 163 -8.62 -7.70 23.98
C TRP A 163 -7.87 -6.49 23.41
N PHE A 164 -8.61 -5.59 22.79
CA PHE A 164 -8.08 -4.41 22.11
C PHE A 164 -6.87 -3.82 22.82
N PRO A 165 -5.80 -3.47 22.06
CA PRO A 165 -4.75 -2.63 22.60
C PRO A 165 -5.38 -1.34 23.16
N LYS A 166 -4.79 -0.80 24.21
CA LYS A 166 -5.18 0.53 24.69
C LYS A 166 -4.84 1.54 23.60
N MET A 167 -5.80 1.77 22.70
CA MET A 167 -5.63 2.79 21.68
C MET A 167 -5.67 4.15 22.36
N GLU A 168 -4.60 4.93 22.22
CA GLU A 168 -4.65 6.33 22.63
C GLU A 168 -5.77 7.06 21.85
N PRO A 169 -6.47 8.00 22.51
CA PRO A 169 -7.45 8.85 21.81
C PRO A 169 -6.90 9.61 20.60
N ALA A 170 -5.57 9.74 20.52
CA ALA A 170 -4.86 10.36 19.40
C ALA A 170 -4.77 9.49 18.12
N PHE A 171 -5.08 8.19 18.19
CA PHE A 171 -4.96 7.28 17.06
C PHE A 171 -5.62 7.79 15.75
N PRO A 172 -6.88 8.26 15.74
CA PRO A 172 -7.50 8.77 14.53
C PRO A 172 -6.75 9.96 13.93
N ILE A 173 -6.21 10.84 14.78
CA ILE A 173 -5.46 12.03 14.35
C ILE A 173 -4.13 11.60 13.69
N VAL A 174 -3.43 10.63 14.27
CA VAL A 174 -2.18 10.09 13.71
C VAL A 174 -2.44 9.45 12.35
N PHE A 175 -3.53 8.69 12.21
CA PHE A 175 -3.90 8.07 10.94
C PHE A 175 -4.26 9.11 9.87
N LEU A 176 -4.99 10.16 10.24
CA LEU A 176 -5.29 11.29 9.34
C LEU A 176 -4.02 12.00 8.88
N HIS A 177 -3.04 12.21 9.75
CA HIS A 177 -1.74 12.77 9.35
C HIS A 177 -0.99 11.89 8.35
N VAL A 178 -1.07 10.57 8.48
CA VAL A 178 -0.49 9.63 7.50
C VAL A 178 -1.15 9.78 6.13
N LEU A 179 -2.48 9.87 6.09
CA LEU A 179 -3.24 10.10 4.85
C LEU A 179 -2.92 11.47 4.23
N ASP A 180 -2.89 12.52 5.03
CA ASP A 180 -2.56 13.88 4.58
C ASP A 180 -1.15 13.93 3.98
N LYS A 181 -0.16 13.32 4.66
CA LYS A 181 1.19 13.18 4.14
C LYS A 181 1.21 12.42 2.81
N MET A 182 0.47 11.33 2.70
CA MET A 182 0.38 10.53 1.48
C MET A 182 -0.17 11.37 0.31
N MET A 183 -1.27 12.07 0.50
CA MET A 183 -1.88 12.93 -0.51
C MET A 183 -0.96 14.10 -0.90
N GLY A 184 -0.34 14.73 0.09
CA GLY A 184 0.64 15.81 -0.14
C GLY A 184 1.83 15.34 -0.97
N LEU A 185 2.36 14.15 -0.72
CA LEU A 185 3.47 13.58 -1.49
C LEU A 185 3.07 13.23 -2.92
N ILE A 186 1.87 12.68 -3.15
CA ILE A 186 1.35 12.41 -4.50
C ILE A 186 1.35 13.69 -5.35
N VAL A 187 0.78 14.77 -4.80
CA VAL A 187 0.72 16.06 -5.49
C VAL A 187 2.12 16.64 -5.71
N THR A 188 2.97 16.61 -4.69
CA THR A 188 4.34 17.13 -4.75
C THR A 188 5.17 16.42 -5.82
N PHE A 189 5.05 15.10 -5.92
CA PHE A 189 5.79 14.32 -6.92
C PHE A 189 5.21 14.46 -8.32
N ALA A 190 3.91 14.63 -8.47
CA ALA A 190 3.32 14.89 -9.77
C ALA A 190 3.57 16.32 -10.28
N ALA A 191 3.73 17.29 -9.37
CA ALA A 191 3.77 18.72 -9.67
C ALA A 191 4.74 19.13 -10.79
N PRO A 192 6.01 18.69 -10.85
CA PRO A 192 6.93 19.11 -11.91
C PRO A 192 6.44 18.76 -13.31
N LEU A 193 5.91 17.54 -13.48
CA LEU A 193 5.40 17.08 -14.77
C LEU A 193 4.07 17.75 -15.11
N VAL A 194 3.19 17.88 -14.13
CA VAL A 194 1.88 18.55 -14.28
C VAL A 194 2.04 20.01 -14.66
N ILE A 195 2.96 20.74 -14.01
CA ILE A 195 3.25 22.15 -14.34
C ILE A 195 3.78 22.28 -15.76
N ALA A 196 4.69 21.41 -16.19
CA ALA A 196 5.22 21.44 -17.55
C ALA A 196 4.12 21.16 -18.59
N MET A 197 3.25 20.21 -18.36
CA MET A 197 2.10 19.92 -19.23
C MET A 197 1.09 21.07 -19.23
N PHE A 198 0.85 21.71 -18.09
CA PHE A 198 -0.03 22.86 -17.98
C PHE A 198 0.51 24.05 -18.78
N ILE A 199 1.81 24.34 -18.72
CA ILE A 199 2.44 25.41 -19.52
C ILE A 199 2.28 25.13 -21.00
N ALA A 200 2.46 23.89 -21.46
CA ALA A 200 2.25 23.51 -22.86
C ALA A 200 0.79 23.67 -23.27
N GLU A 201 -0.16 23.25 -22.44
CA GLU A 201 -1.59 23.42 -22.69
C GLU A 201 -1.98 24.91 -22.79
N PHE A 202 -1.46 25.72 -21.87
CA PHE A 202 -1.66 27.18 -21.90
C PHE A 202 -1.11 27.80 -23.15
N GLY A 203 0.12 27.42 -23.57
CA GLY A 203 0.73 27.90 -24.83
C GLY A 203 -0.11 27.55 -26.06
N MET A 204 -0.62 26.33 -26.12
CA MET A 204 -1.51 25.94 -27.23
C MET A 204 -2.87 26.63 -27.16
N GLY A 205 -3.41 26.89 -25.97
CA GLY A 205 -4.60 27.69 -25.78
C GLY A 205 -4.45 29.13 -26.33
N LEU A 206 -3.27 29.73 -26.16
CA LEU A 206 -2.95 31.02 -26.79
C LEU A 206 -2.89 30.93 -28.34
N MET A 207 -2.31 29.83 -28.87
CA MET A 207 -2.29 29.63 -30.35
C MET A 207 -3.69 29.51 -30.94
N ASN A 208 -4.65 28.92 -30.19
CA ASN A 208 -6.05 28.85 -30.64
C ASN A 208 -6.67 30.21 -30.93
N ARG A 209 -6.22 31.25 -30.26
CA ARG A 209 -6.69 32.62 -30.48
C ARG A 209 -6.30 33.14 -31.88
N PHE A 210 -5.19 32.67 -32.43
CA PHE A 210 -4.69 33.08 -33.76
C PHE A 210 -5.14 32.12 -34.85
N SER A 211 -5.49 30.89 -34.53
CA SER A 211 -5.91 29.86 -35.48
C SER A 211 -7.13 29.07 -34.94
N PRO A 212 -8.33 29.69 -34.95
CA PRO A 212 -9.53 29.07 -34.37
C PRO A 212 -9.98 27.78 -35.07
N GLN A 213 -9.47 27.52 -36.29
CA GLN A 213 -9.78 26.32 -37.07
C GLN A 213 -9.07 25.05 -36.52
N LEU A 214 -8.02 25.22 -35.72
CA LEU A 214 -7.32 24.10 -35.09
C LEU A 214 -8.08 23.67 -33.84
N ASN A 215 -8.45 22.40 -33.80
CA ASN A 215 -9.02 21.85 -32.56
C ASN A 215 -7.90 21.61 -31.54
N VAL A 216 -7.51 22.70 -30.85
CA VAL A 216 -6.38 22.72 -29.91
C VAL A 216 -6.54 21.71 -28.80
N PHE A 217 -7.77 21.41 -28.41
CA PHE A 217 -8.04 20.41 -27.36
C PHE A 217 -7.50 19.01 -27.72
N PHE A 218 -7.79 18.55 -28.96
CA PHE A 218 -7.28 17.26 -29.43
C PHE A 218 -5.77 17.29 -29.72
N LEU A 219 -5.24 18.43 -30.14
CA LEU A 219 -3.80 18.56 -30.36
C LEU A 219 -3.00 18.64 -29.06
N ALA A 220 -3.60 19.11 -27.97
CA ALA A 220 -2.98 19.21 -26.67
C ALA A 220 -2.61 17.86 -26.09
N MET A 221 -3.43 16.82 -26.30
CA MET A 221 -3.20 15.49 -25.71
C MET A 221 -1.89 14.83 -26.17
N PRO A 222 -1.59 14.71 -27.48
CA PRO A 222 -0.31 14.16 -27.93
C PRO A 222 0.89 14.97 -27.45
N VAL A 223 0.77 16.33 -27.47
CA VAL A 223 1.85 17.21 -27.03
C VAL A 223 2.15 17.03 -25.54
N LYS A 224 1.13 17.04 -24.69
CA LYS A 224 1.28 16.77 -23.25
C LYS A 224 1.86 15.38 -23.00
N SER A 225 1.39 14.36 -23.73
CA SER A 225 1.93 13.00 -23.62
C SER A 225 3.40 12.91 -24.01
N GLY A 226 3.81 13.60 -25.07
CA GLY A 226 5.21 13.70 -25.50
C GLY A 226 6.09 14.38 -24.46
N ILE A 227 5.63 15.51 -23.91
CA ILE A 227 6.34 16.24 -22.84
C ILE A 227 6.47 15.36 -21.59
N ALA A 228 5.39 14.70 -21.15
CA ALA A 228 5.43 13.81 -20.02
C ALA A 228 6.41 12.66 -20.22
N ALA A 229 6.41 12.03 -21.41
CA ALA A 229 7.30 10.92 -21.74
C ALA A 229 8.78 11.31 -21.74
N VAL A 230 9.11 12.49 -22.23
CA VAL A 230 10.50 13.01 -22.20
C VAL A 230 10.92 13.38 -20.78
N LEU A 231 10.09 14.11 -20.07
CA LEU A 231 10.42 14.56 -18.70
C LEU A 231 10.54 13.39 -17.72
N ILE A 232 9.73 12.33 -17.85
CA ILE A 232 9.74 11.22 -16.94
C ILE A 232 11.09 10.48 -16.94
N ILE A 233 11.79 10.44 -18.09
CA ILE A 233 13.10 9.79 -18.20
C ILE A 233 14.11 10.47 -17.26
N PHE A 234 14.12 11.78 -17.19
CA PHE A 234 14.99 12.53 -16.30
C PHE A 234 14.48 12.54 -14.85
N TYR A 235 13.18 12.63 -14.69
CA TYR A 235 12.53 12.75 -13.39
C TYR A 235 12.52 11.43 -12.61
N LEU A 236 12.54 10.30 -13.30
CA LEU A 236 12.43 8.97 -12.68
C LEU A 236 13.58 8.70 -11.71
N VAL A 237 14.81 9.13 -12.02
CA VAL A 237 15.97 8.98 -11.15
C VAL A 237 15.76 9.75 -9.84
N PHE A 238 15.23 10.96 -9.93
CA PHE A 238 14.92 11.80 -8.77
C PHE A 238 13.78 11.20 -7.93
N LEU A 239 12.70 10.79 -8.59
CA LEU A 239 11.52 10.19 -7.95
C LEU A 239 11.87 8.93 -7.17
N VAL A 240 12.65 8.04 -7.78
CA VAL A 240 13.11 6.79 -7.14
C VAL A 240 13.98 7.08 -5.92
N GLY A 241 14.92 8.03 -6.05
CA GLY A 241 15.79 8.42 -4.94
C GLY A 241 14.99 8.94 -3.74
N PHE A 242 13.96 9.71 -4.01
CA PHE A 242 13.12 10.28 -2.95
C PHE A 242 12.17 9.24 -2.35
N LEU A 243 11.50 8.44 -3.16
CA LEU A 243 10.59 7.38 -2.69
C LEU A 243 11.33 6.33 -1.85
N ARG A 244 12.59 6.04 -2.17
CA ARG A 244 13.41 5.16 -1.35
C ARG A 244 13.58 5.67 0.09
N ASN A 245 13.66 6.99 0.29
CA ASN A 245 13.79 7.59 1.61
C ASN A 245 12.47 7.61 2.40
N GLU A 246 11.33 7.48 1.71
CA GLU A 246 10.01 7.40 2.34
C GLU A 246 9.62 5.97 2.78
N PHE A 247 10.40 4.95 2.41
CA PHE A 247 10.20 3.63 3.01
C PHE A 247 10.47 3.72 4.51
N PRO A 248 9.49 3.34 5.34
CA PRO A 248 9.64 3.41 6.77
C PRO A 248 10.77 2.47 7.21
N THR A 249 11.77 3.00 7.86
CA THR A 249 12.82 2.20 8.49
C THR A 249 12.25 1.51 9.75
N PRO A 250 12.79 0.35 10.18
CA PRO A 250 12.35 -0.33 11.40
C PRO A 250 12.34 0.60 12.62
N GLY A 251 13.28 1.55 12.71
CA GLY A 251 13.32 2.55 13.78
C GLY A 251 12.16 3.54 13.76
N GLN A 252 11.79 4.03 12.59
CA GLN A 252 10.64 4.96 12.43
C GLN A 252 9.32 4.27 12.76
N ILE A 253 9.20 3.00 12.44
CA ILE A 253 8.03 2.21 12.72
C ILE A 253 7.91 1.95 14.23
N ARG A 254 9.01 1.67 14.90
CA ARG A 254 9.02 1.51 16.35
C ARG A 254 8.57 2.81 17.06
N VAL A 255 9.01 3.97 16.55
CA VAL A 255 8.53 5.28 17.03
C VAL A 255 7.02 5.45 16.76
N PHE A 256 6.55 5.01 15.60
CA PHE A 256 5.12 5.03 15.26
C PHE A 256 4.30 4.12 16.19
N TYR A 257 4.79 2.91 16.49
CA TYR A 257 4.17 2.02 17.46
C TYR A 257 4.06 2.66 18.84
N ASN A 258 5.17 3.17 19.38
CA ASN A 258 5.18 3.79 20.71
C ASN A 258 4.22 4.99 20.79
N LYS A 259 4.10 5.77 19.72
CA LYS A 259 3.21 6.94 19.66
C LYS A 259 1.71 6.59 19.58
N ILE A 260 1.38 5.37 19.16
CA ILE A 260 -0.02 4.90 19.03
C ILE A 260 -0.45 4.12 20.25
N PHE A 261 0.47 3.49 20.96
CA PHE A 261 0.17 2.42 21.92
C PHE A 261 0.80 2.59 23.31
N GLU A 262 1.67 3.58 23.52
CA GLU A 262 2.11 4.08 24.83
C GLU A 262 1.34 5.36 25.22
#